data_0fbbb09018e199c52761520b430ae48c
#
_entry.id   0fbbb09018e199c52761520b430ae48c
#
_cell.length_a   1.000
_cell.length_b   1.000
_cell.length_c   1.000
_cell.angle_alpha   90.00
_cell.angle_beta   90.00
_cell.angle_gamma   90.00
#
_symmetry.space_group_name_H-M   'P 1'
#
loop_
_entity.id
_entity.type
_entity.pdbx_description
1 polymer ?
#
loop_
_entity_poly.entity_id
_entity_poly.type
_entity_poly.pdbx_seq_one_letter_code
_entity_poly.pdbx_strand_id
1 'polypeptide(L)'
;MDLPGLIHDFLLVFLGLGLILGGLGVVLLPNPIYSAFSLGLVFVCISLFYTLSNSHFVAAAQLLIYVGAINVLIIFAVMFINGSEYSKDFHLWTVGDGITSVVCTSLFVSLITTIPDTSWYGIIWTTKANQIIEQDLISNSQQIGIHLSTDFFLPFEFISIILLVALIGAIAVARQ
;
A
#
# COMPACT_ATOMS: atom_id res chain seq x y z
N MET A 1 -10.22 17.60 8.21
CA MET A 1 -11.00 17.27 9.43
C MET A 1 -10.05 17.34 10.61
N ASP A 2 -10.16 18.39 11.41
CA ASP A 2 -9.36 18.51 12.63
C ASP A 2 -9.98 17.63 13.72
N LEU A 3 -9.65 16.34 13.68
CA LEU A 3 -9.96 15.44 14.79
C LEU A 3 -9.13 15.86 16.01
N PRO A 4 -9.70 15.88 17.22
CA PRO A 4 -8.92 16.15 18.43
C PRO A 4 -7.74 15.17 18.47
N GLY A 5 -6.54 15.69 18.74
CA GLY A 5 -5.27 14.94 18.58
C GLY A 5 -5.25 13.55 19.20
N LEU A 6 -5.93 13.37 20.33
CA LEU A 6 -6.06 12.08 21.02
C LEU A 6 -6.81 11.03 20.20
N ILE A 7 -7.86 11.43 19.47
CA ILE A 7 -8.64 10.51 18.62
C ILE A 7 -7.83 10.17 17.36
N HIS A 8 -7.11 11.14 16.80
CA HIS A 8 -6.23 10.94 15.67
C HIS A 8 -5.14 9.92 15.97
N ASP A 9 -4.45 10.08 17.10
CA ASP A 9 -3.38 9.17 17.53
C ASP A 9 -3.90 7.76 17.83
N PHE A 10 -5.07 7.65 18.45
CA PHE A 10 -5.70 6.36 18.70
C PHE A 10 -6.06 5.64 17.40
N LEU A 11 -6.66 6.35 16.43
CA LEU A 11 -6.99 5.78 15.13
C LEU A 11 -5.73 5.35 14.37
N LEU A 12 -4.65 6.11 14.46
CA LEU A 12 -3.38 5.82 13.82
C LEU A 12 -2.76 4.52 14.36
N VAL A 13 -2.75 4.35 15.67
CA VAL A 13 -2.27 3.11 16.32
C VAL A 13 -3.17 1.91 15.98
N PHE A 14 -4.48 2.10 15.99
CA PHE A 14 -5.43 1.05 15.64
C PHE A 14 -5.27 0.57 14.19
N LEU A 15 -5.13 1.51 13.24
CA LEU A 15 -4.90 1.18 11.84
C LEU A 15 -3.51 0.55 11.63
N GLY A 16 -2.49 1.02 12.33
CA GLY A 16 -1.15 0.42 12.31
C GLY A 16 -1.17 -1.03 12.79
N LEU A 17 -1.90 -1.32 13.86
CA LEU A 17 -2.10 -2.69 14.34
C LEU A 17 -2.84 -3.54 13.28
N GLY A 18 -3.88 -2.99 12.65
CA GLY A 18 -4.61 -3.64 11.58
C GLY A 18 -3.74 -3.98 10.37
N LEU A 19 -2.80 -3.10 10.01
CA LEU A 19 -1.81 -3.35 8.95
C LEU A 19 -0.88 -4.49 9.30
N ILE A 20 -0.37 -4.54 10.53
CA ILE A 20 0.54 -5.59 10.98
C ILE A 20 -0.18 -6.95 11.03
N LEU A 21 -1.35 -7.00 11.65
CA LEU A 21 -2.13 -8.23 11.76
C LEU A 21 -2.61 -8.72 10.38
N GLY A 22 -3.08 -7.81 9.54
CA GLY A 22 -3.49 -8.14 8.18
C GLY A 22 -2.32 -8.65 7.34
N GLY A 23 -1.15 -7.98 7.41
CA GLY A 23 0.07 -8.41 6.72
C GLY A 23 0.57 -9.77 7.18
N LEU A 24 0.54 -10.05 8.47
CA LEU A 24 0.81 -11.39 9.02
C LEU A 24 -0.19 -12.42 8.51
N GLY A 25 -1.48 -12.06 8.44
CA GLY A 25 -2.51 -12.92 7.88
C GLY A 25 -2.25 -13.30 6.43
N VAL A 26 -1.78 -12.37 5.60
CA VAL A 26 -1.41 -12.66 4.20
C VAL A 26 -0.34 -13.74 4.09
N VAL A 27 0.64 -13.72 5.00
CA VAL A 27 1.80 -14.64 4.94
C VAL A 27 1.53 -15.96 5.65
N LEU A 28 0.86 -15.93 6.80
CA LEU A 28 0.70 -17.11 7.66
C LEU A 28 -0.47 -18.01 7.28
N LEU A 29 -1.47 -17.46 6.56
CA LEU A 29 -2.63 -18.28 6.19
C LEU A 29 -2.29 -19.27 5.06
N PRO A 30 -2.47 -20.57 5.28
CA PRO A 30 -2.12 -21.60 4.29
C PRO A 30 -3.08 -21.61 3.09
N ASN A 31 -4.29 -21.11 3.30
CA ASN A 31 -5.32 -21.10 2.27
C ASN A 31 -5.25 -19.80 1.46
N PRO A 32 -4.99 -19.86 0.13
CA PRO A 32 -4.80 -18.67 -0.69
C PRO A 32 -6.04 -17.75 -0.75
N ILE A 33 -7.23 -18.29 -0.55
CA ILE A 33 -8.46 -17.49 -0.50
C ILE A 33 -8.46 -16.59 0.74
N TYR A 34 -8.17 -17.14 1.91
CA TYR A 34 -8.12 -16.34 3.14
C TYR A 34 -6.96 -15.34 3.13
N SER A 35 -5.83 -15.70 2.52
CA SER A 35 -4.71 -14.79 2.30
C SER A 35 -5.11 -13.60 1.42
N ALA A 36 -5.84 -13.84 0.32
CA ALA A 36 -6.34 -12.78 -0.55
C ALA A 36 -7.36 -11.85 0.16
N PHE A 37 -8.24 -12.39 1.02
CA PHE A 37 -9.13 -11.58 1.84
C PHE A 37 -8.36 -10.75 2.87
N SER A 38 -7.34 -11.31 3.50
CA SER A 38 -6.47 -10.59 4.44
C SER A 38 -5.72 -9.44 3.73
N LEU A 39 -5.27 -9.66 2.50
CA LEU A 39 -4.67 -8.63 1.66
C LEU A 39 -5.64 -7.47 1.37
N GLY A 40 -6.90 -7.78 1.09
CA GLY A 40 -7.95 -6.77 0.91
C GLY A 40 -8.14 -5.90 2.15
N LEU A 41 -8.16 -6.54 3.33
CA LEU A 41 -8.26 -5.81 4.61
C LEU A 41 -7.06 -4.88 4.82
N VAL A 42 -5.85 -5.30 4.50
CA VAL A 42 -4.65 -4.45 4.54
C VAL A 42 -4.80 -3.24 3.64
N PHE A 43 -5.28 -3.41 2.41
CA PHE A 43 -5.48 -2.28 1.48
C PHE A 43 -6.52 -1.28 1.97
N VAL A 44 -7.59 -1.76 2.63
CA VAL A 44 -8.57 -0.87 3.28
C VAL A 44 -7.93 -0.09 4.42
N CYS A 45 -7.14 -0.72 5.27
CA CYS A 45 -6.41 -0.04 6.35
C CYS A 45 -5.45 1.03 5.80
N ILE A 46 -4.74 0.75 4.70
CA ILE A 46 -3.87 1.72 4.03
C ILE A 46 -4.67 2.92 3.51
N SER A 47 -5.83 2.69 2.90
CA SER A 47 -6.69 3.77 2.43
C SER A 47 -7.17 4.68 3.57
N LEU A 48 -7.58 4.09 4.70
CA LEU A 48 -7.96 4.85 5.89
C LEU A 48 -6.76 5.64 6.46
N PHE A 49 -5.56 5.07 6.41
CA PHE A 49 -4.34 5.76 6.79
C PHE A 49 -4.06 6.99 5.92
N TYR A 50 -4.24 6.87 4.60
CA TYR A 50 -4.15 8.03 3.69
C TYR A 50 -5.20 9.09 3.99
N THR A 51 -6.42 8.68 4.38
CA THR A 51 -7.47 9.63 4.77
C THR A 51 -7.08 10.40 6.03
N LEU A 52 -6.49 9.73 7.03
CA LEU A 52 -5.95 10.40 8.23
C LEU A 52 -4.81 11.36 7.92
N SER A 53 -4.02 11.07 6.89
CA SER A 53 -2.93 11.94 6.41
C SER A 53 -3.41 13.08 5.51
N ASN A 54 -4.72 13.38 5.47
CA ASN A 54 -5.35 14.40 4.62
C ASN A 54 -5.14 14.22 3.10
N SER A 55 -4.76 13.02 2.65
CA SER A 55 -4.55 12.68 1.24
C SER A 55 -5.79 11.99 0.66
N HIS A 56 -6.91 12.67 0.63
CA HIS A 56 -8.21 12.10 0.25
C HIS A 56 -8.25 11.53 -1.16
N PHE A 57 -7.59 12.18 -2.12
CA PHE A 57 -7.53 11.70 -3.49
C PHE A 57 -6.79 10.36 -3.60
N VAL A 58 -5.64 10.24 -2.93
CA VAL A 58 -4.85 9.00 -2.91
C VAL A 58 -5.61 7.88 -2.20
N ALA A 59 -6.31 8.20 -1.10
CA ALA A 59 -7.16 7.25 -0.40
C ALA A 59 -8.27 6.68 -1.29
N ALA A 60 -8.95 7.54 -2.05
CA ALA A 60 -9.99 7.12 -2.99
C ALA A 60 -9.42 6.26 -4.12
N ALA A 61 -8.28 6.63 -4.69
CA ALA A 61 -7.58 5.84 -5.70
C ALA A 61 -7.16 4.46 -5.16
N GLN A 62 -6.67 4.40 -3.93
CA GLN A 62 -6.31 3.15 -3.24
C GLN A 62 -7.52 2.21 -3.13
N LEU A 63 -8.67 2.71 -2.69
CA LEU A 63 -9.88 1.89 -2.61
C LEU A 63 -10.36 1.42 -3.98
N LEU A 64 -10.40 2.32 -4.95
CA LEU A 64 -10.95 2.00 -6.26
C LEU A 64 -10.09 1.00 -7.03
N ILE A 65 -8.78 1.20 -7.04
CA ILE A 65 -7.84 0.42 -7.86
C ILE A 65 -7.39 -0.83 -7.12
N TYR A 66 -6.86 -0.68 -5.88
CA TYR A 66 -6.27 -1.83 -5.18
C TYR A 66 -7.31 -2.73 -4.54
N VAL A 67 -8.30 -2.17 -3.86
CA VAL A 67 -9.36 -2.98 -3.26
C VAL A 67 -10.37 -3.42 -4.31
N GLY A 68 -10.86 -2.49 -5.11
CA GLY A 68 -11.97 -2.74 -6.03
C GLY A 68 -11.58 -3.52 -7.29
N ALA A 69 -10.45 -3.20 -7.92
CA ALA A 69 -10.05 -3.87 -9.16
C ALA A 69 -9.08 -5.03 -8.91
N ILE A 70 -7.91 -4.75 -8.34
CA ILE A 70 -6.81 -5.74 -8.25
C ILE A 70 -7.16 -6.86 -7.27
N ASN A 71 -7.59 -6.53 -6.06
CA ASN A 71 -7.87 -7.54 -5.04
C ASN A 71 -9.05 -8.43 -5.41
N VAL A 72 -10.11 -7.86 -5.99
CA VAL A 72 -11.25 -8.64 -6.49
C VAL A 72 -10.82 -9.59 -7.61
N LEU A 73 -9.97 -9.11 -8.54
CA LEU A 73 -9.42 -9.95 -9.61
C LEU A 73 -8.57 -11.10 -9.05
N ILE A 74 -7.75 -10.83 -8.03
CA ILE A 74 -6.93 -11.86 -7.37
C ILE A 74 -7.82 -12.90 -6.69
N ILE A 75 -8.83 -12.48 -5.92
CA ILE A 75 -9.77 -13.40 -5.25
C ILE A 75 -10.48 -14.28 -6.29
N PHE A 76 -10.93 -13.67 -7.38
CA PHE A 76 -11.59 -14.40 -8.46
C PHE A 76 -10.64 -15.40 -9.12
N ALA A 77 -9.43 -15.01 -9.46
CA ALA A 77 -8.43 -15.88 -10.04
C ALA A 77 -8.09 -17.06 -9.12
N VAL A 78 -7.87 -16.79 -7.83
CA VAL A 78 -7.56 -17.81 -6.82
C VAL A 78 -8.72 -18.78 -6.63
N MET A 79 -9.96 -18.30 -6.69
CA MET A 79 -11.14 -19.15 -6.60
C MET A 79 -11.22 -20.18 -7.75
N PHE A 80 -10.79 -19.79 -8.95
CA PHE A 80 -10.75 -20.73 -10.10
C PHE A 80 -9.59 -21.74 -10.03
N ILE A 81 -8.45 -21.35 -9.46
CA ILE A 81 -7.26 -22.19 -9.38
C ILE A 81 -7.39 -23.21 -8.24
N ASN A 82 -8.30 -23.00 -7.29
CA ASN A 82 -8.43 -23.81 -6.08
C ASN A 82 -9.03 -25.20 -6.39
N GLY A 83 -8.23 -26.06 -7.04
CA GLY A 83 -8.43 -27.49 -7.07
C GLY A 83 -7.63 -28.14 -5.94
N SER A 84 -8.27 -28.89 -5.12
CA SER A 84 -7.95 -30.00 -4.19
C SER A 84 -6.51 -30.31 -3.76
N GLU A 85 -5.46 -29.59 -4.12
CA GLU A 85 -4.07 -29.95 -3.83
C GLU A 85 -3.41 -29.19 -2.68
N TYR A 86 -4.06 -28.18 -2.08
CA TYR A 86 -3.46 -27.35 -1.03
C TYR A 86 -3.46 -27.97 0.39
N SER A 87 -3.86 -29.22 0.55
CA SER A 87 -3.87 -29.88 1.85
C SER A 87 -2.65 -30.75 2.13
N LYS A 88 -1.59 -30.65 1.35
CA LYS A 88 -0.37 -31.43 1.59
C LYS A 88 0.74 -30.62 2.24
N ASP A 89 0.98 -30.98 3.50
CA ASP A 89 2.21 -30.81 4.27
C ASP A 89 2.76 -29.39 4.43
N PHE A 90 2.22 -28.72 5.42
CA PHE A 90 2.82 -27.53 6.01
C PHE A 90 4.14 -27.92 6.70
N HIS A 91 5.21 -27.97 5.95
CA HIS A 91 6.57 -28.02 6.50
C HIS A 91 6.95 -26.62 6.99
N LEU A 92 6.72 -26.39 8.27
CA LEU A 92 6.91 -25.09 8.91
C LEU A 92 8.37 -24.61 8.98
N TRP A 93 9.35 -25.45 8.71
CA TRP A 93 10.76 -25.06 8.85
C TRP A 93 11.66 -25.81 7.85
N THR A 94 12.00 -25.13 6.79
CA THR A 94 13.11 -25.52 5.91
C THR A 94 14.33 -24.65 6.24
N VAL A 95 15.55 -25.14 6.01
CA VAL A 95 16.79 -24.37 6.26
C VAL A 95 16.77 -23.01 5.54
N GLY A 96 16.12 -22.92 4.39
CA GLY A 96 15.90 -21.68 3.65
C GLY A 96 15.04 -20.66 4.42
N ASP A 97 14.04 -21.11 5.15
CA ASP A 97 13.15 -20.24 5.92
C ASP A 97 13.89 -19.60 7.10
N GLY A 98 14.83 -20.30 7.70
CA GLY A 98 15.68 -19.78 8.75
C GLY A 98 16.57 -18.62 8.25
N ILE A 99 17.18 -18.75 7.10
CA ILE A 99 18.02 -17.69 6.50
C ILE A 99 17.17 -16.48 6.15
N THR A 100 16.00 -16.69 5.53
CA THR A 100 15.07 -15.62 5.17
C THR A 100 14.59 -14.86 6.40
N SER A 101 14.25 -15.56 7.47
CA SER A 101 13.82 -14.96 8.74
C SER A 101 14.93 -14.07 9.35
N VAL A 102 16.18 -14.55 9.35
CA VAL A 102 17.33 -13.76 9.86
C VAL A 102 17.53 -12.50 9.03
N VAL A 103 17.46 -12.58 7.71
CA VAL A 103 17.60 -11.42 6.82
C VAL A 103 16.47 -10.42 7.04
N CYS A 104 15.23 -10.87 7.10
CA CYS A 104 14.08 -10.00 7.36
C CYS A 104 14.16 -9.31 8.72
N THR A 105 14.56 -10.05 9.76
CA THR A 105 14.73 -9.49 11.10
C THR A 105 15.88 -8.47 11.15
N SER A 106 16.98 -8.74 10.48
CA SER A 106 18.12 -7.82 10.37
C SER A 106 17.73 -6.52 9.66
N LEU A 107 16.99 -6.60 8.55
CA LEU A 107 16.47 -5.44 7.85
C LEU A 107 15.48 -4.65 8.71
N PHE A 108 14.60 -5.33 9.43
CA PHE A 108 13.63 -4.68 10.32
C PHE A 108 14.32 -3.91 11.45
N VAL A 109 15.31 -4.51 12.11
CA VAL A 109 16.10 -3.86 13.15
C VAL A 109 16.87 -2.67 12.58
N SER A 110 17.48 -2.81 11.40
CA SER A 110 18.18 -1.73 10.72
C SER A 110 17.27 -0.53 10.44
N LEU A 111 16.04 -0.77 9.96
CA LEU A 111 15.06 0.29 9.73
C LEU A 111 14.62 0.99 11.03
N ILE A 112 14.34 0.23 12.09
CA ILE A 112 13.94 0.79 13.39
C ILE A 112 15.06 1.67 13.98
N THR A 113 16.32 1.32 13.79
CA THR A 113 17.43 2.13 14.28
C THR A 113 17.69 3.37 13.41
N THR A 114 17.54 3.27 12.10
CA THR A 114 17.86 4.36 11.17
C THR A 114 16.79 5.45 11.12
N ILE A 115 15.51 5.09 11.19
CA ILE A 115 14.40 6.03 11.05
C ILE A 115 14.39 7.11 12.16
N PRO A 116 14.51 6.77 13.46
CA PRO A 116 14.53 7.79 14.52
C PRO A 116 15.78 8.67 14.52
N ASP A 117 16.92 8.13 14.05
CA ASP A 117 18.21 8.82 14.08
C ASP A 117 18.37 9.84 12.94
N THR A 118 17.43 9.85 11.98
CA THR A 118 17.44 10.79 10.86
C THR A 118 16.73 12.09 11.28
N SER A 119 17.35 13.25 11.04
CA SER A 119 16.86 14.59 11.44
C SER A 119 15.63 15.03 10.62
N TRP A 120 14.55 14.26 10.63
CA TRP A 120 13.29 14.58 9.94
C TRP A 120 12.62 15.83 10.49
N TYR A 121 12.86 16.16 11.75
CA TYR A 121 12.30 17.36 12.41
C TYR A 121 12.66 18.66 11.70
N GLY A 122 13.90 18.79 11.23
CA GLY A 122 14.34 19.99 10.51
C GLY A 122 13.62 20.15 9.16
N ILE A 123 13.38 19.07 8.46
CA ILE A 123 12.70 19.07 7.14
C ILE A 123 11.22 19.38 7.32
N ILE A 124 10.55 18.80 8.32
CA ILE A 124 9.13 19.03 8.60
C ILE A 124 8.87 20.49 8.97
N TRP A 125 9.77 21.12 9.75
CA TRP A 125 9.63 22.54 10.13
C TRP A 125 9.76 23.50 8.95
N THR A 126 10.74 23.28 8.08
CA THR A 126 10.93 24.11 6.88
C THR A 126 9.81 23.94 5.87
N THR A 127 9.27 22.75 5.72
CA THR A 127 8.14 22.48 4.82
C THR A 127 6.84 23.09 5.36
N LYS A 128 6.57 23.01 6.66
CA LYS A 128 5.39 23.64 7.27
C LYS A 128 5.40 25.16 7.16
N ALA A 129 6.55 25.80 7.31
CA ALA A 129 6.66 27.25 7.21
C ALA A 129 6.35 27.77 5.80
N ASN A 130 6.68 27.02 4.75
CA ASN A 130 6.41 27.40 3.36
C ASN A 130 4.98 27.04 2.89
N GLN A 131 4.33 26.07 3.50
CA GLN A 131 2.99 25.63 3.11
C GLN A 131 1.85 26.51 3.62
N ILE A 132 2.08 27.36 4.63
CA ILE A 132 1.02 28.21 5.23
C ILE A 132 0.49 29.28 4.27
N ILE A 133 1.22 29.58 3.20
CA ILE A 133 0.88 30.69 2.28
C ILE A 133 0.06 30.25 1.06
N GLU A 134 0.09 28.97 0.67
CA GLU A 134 -0.52 28.50 -0.59
C GLU A 134 -1.71 27.53 -0.47
N GLN A 135 -2.03 27.04 0.71
CA GLN A 135 -2.94 25.87 0.85
C GLN A 135 -4.44 26.18 0.88
N ASP A 136 -4.88 27.44 0.92
CA ASP A 136 -6.31 27.74 1.15
C ASP A 136 -7.19 27.83 -0.12
N LEU A 137 -6.63 27.74 -1.33
CA LEU A 137 -7.36 28.04 -2.57
C LEU A 137 -7.44 26.91 -3.61
N ILE A 138 -6.66 25.83 -3.48
CA ILE A 138 -6.61 24.78 -4.52
C ILE A 138 -6.90 23.41 -3.89
N SER A 139 -7.86 22.67 -4.44
CA SER A 139 -8.16 21.31 -3.97
C SER A 139 -6.96 20.37 -4.21
N ASN A 140 -6.73 19.40 -3.31
CA ASN A 140 -5.63 18.43 -3.40
C ASN A 140 -5.54 17.74 -4.78
N SER A 141 -6.66 17.47 -5.43
CA SER A 141 -6.68 16.84 -6.75
C SER A 141 -6.22 17.78 -7.87
N GLN A 142 -6.53 19.08 -7.79
CA GLN A 142 -6.05 20.09 -8.74
C GLN A 142 -4.55 20.29 -8.62
N GLN A 143 -4.04 20.34 -7.39
CA GLN A 143 -2.61 20.49 -7.12
C GLN A 143 -1.80 19.31 -7.69
N ILE A 144 -2.27 18.08 -7.49
CA ILE A 144 -1.68 16.89 -8.11
C ILE A 144 -1.70 16.99 -9.64
N GLY A 145 -2.82 17.43 -10.24
CA GLY A 145 -2.94 17.61 -11.69
C GLY A 145 -1.95 18.61 -12.26
N ILE A 146 -1.76 19.75 -11.58
CA ILE A 146 -0.79 20.79 -11.99
C ILE A 146 0.63 20.25 -11.90
N HIS A 147 1.03 19.67 -10.77
CA HIS A 147 2.38 19.10 -10.61
C HIS A 147 2.66 17.97 -11.59
N LEU A 148 1.66 17.14 -11.89
CA LEU A 148 1.80 16.04 -12.84
C LEU A 148 2.03 16.54 -14.27
N SER A 149 1.44 17.67 -14.64
CA SER A 149 1.57 18.25 -15.99
C SER A 149 2.75 19.20 -16.16
N THR A 150 3.33 19.73 -15.07
CA THR A 150 4.44 20.68 -15.11
C THR A 150 5.75 20.03 -14.67
N ASP A 151 5.86 19.65 -13.41
CA ASP A 151 7.12 19.19 -12.80
C ASP A 151 7.42 17.72 -13.10
N PHE A 152 6.36 16.89 -13.18
CA PHE A 152 6.44 15.44 -13.36
C PHE A 152 5.94 14.97 -14.73
N PHE A 153 6.11 15.77 -15.75
CA PHE A 153 5.68 15.46 -17.12
C PHE A 153 6.35 14.18 -17.67
N LEU A 154 7.65 14.02 -17.48
CA LEU A 154 8.40 12.84 -17.92
C LEU A 154 7.90 11.54 -17.26
N PRO A 155 7.80 11.42 -15.94
CA PRO A 155 7.19 10.24 -15.31
C PRO A 155 5.76 9.96 -15.76
N PHE A 156 4.96 10.99 -16.00
CA PHE A 156 3.59 10.85 -16.52
C PHE A 156 3.58 10.21 -17.92
N GLU A 157 4.47 10.62 -18.81
CA GLU A 157 4.60 10.04 -20.15
C GLU A 157 5.03 8.57 -20.10
N PHE A 158 6.00 8.22 -19.22
CA PHE A 158 6.40 6.82 -19.03
C PHE A 158 5.25 5.95 -18.51
N ILE A 159 4.43 6.44 -17.60
CA ILE A 159 3.27 5.70 -17.10
C ILE A 159 2.26 5.44 -18.22
N SER A 160 2.05 6.39 -19.13
CA SER A 160 1.13 6.20 -20.25
C SER A 160 1.61 5.09 -21.21
N ILE A 161 2.91 5.01 -21.46
CA ILE A 161 3.51 3.93 -22.26
C ILE A 161 3.36 2.58 -21.56
N ILE A 162 3.63 2.53 -20.25
CA ILE A 162 3.49 1.29 -19.45
C ILE A 162 2.04 0.81 -19.48
N LEU A 163 1.06 1.70 -19.33
CA LEU A 163 -0.36 1.35 -19.41
C LEU A 163 -0.74 0.81 -20.80
N LEU A 164 -0.21 1.40 -21.86
CA LEU A 164 -0.44 0.91 -23.22
C LEU A 164 0.11 -0.51 -23.41
N VAL A 165 1.35 -0.73 -22.99
CA VAL A 165 1.99 -2.05 -23.08
C VAL A 165 1.25 -3.09 -22.24
N ALA A 166 0.82 -2.73 -21.02
CA ALA A 166 0.03 -3.59 -20.16
C ALA A 166 -1.31 -3.99 -20.79
N LEU A 167 -1.98 -3.02 -21.44
CA LEU A 167 -3.24 -3.28 -22.15
C LEU A 167 -3.04 -4.26 -23.32
N ILE A 168 -2.02 -4.01 -24.15
CA ILE A 168 -1.70 -4.91 -25.28
C ILE A 168 -1.32 -6.30 -24.76
N GLY A 169 -0.50 -6.38 -23.70
CA GLY A 169 -0.15 -7.64 -23.08
C GLY A 169 -1.35 -8.42 -22.56
N ALA A 170 -2.27 -7.74 -21.87
CA ALA A 170 -3.49 -8.37 -21.37
C ALA A 170 -4.38 -8.93 -22.50
N ILE A 171 -4.53 -8.18 -23.60
CA ILE A 171 -5.30 -8.63 -24.78
C ILE A 171 -4.60 -9.82 -25.44
N ALA A 172 -3.28 -9.78 -25.58
CA ALA A 172 -2.52 -10.88 -26.20
C ALA A 172 -2.66 -12.19 -25.42
N VAL A 173 -2.59 -12.11 -24.07
CA VAL A 173 -2.76 -13.29 -23.20
C VAL A 173 -4.22 -13.80 -23.21
N ALA A 174 -5.20 -12.89 -23.21
CA ALA A 174 -6.61 -13.28 -23.19
C ALA A 174 -7.06 -13.92 -24.52
N ARG A 175 -6.33 -13.71 -25.61
CA ARG A 175 -6.64 -14.25 -26.95
C ARG A 175 -6.11 -15.68 -27.18
N GLN A 176 -5.19 -16.17 -26.34
CA GLN A 176 -4.71 -17.54 -26.40
C GLN A 176 -5.74 -18.51 -25.80
#